data_5ae2b7cf89dc7c43a375939e53453e50
#
_entry.id   5ae2b7cf89dc7c43a375939e53453e50
#
_cell.length_a   1.000
_cell.length_b   1.000
_cell.length_c   1.000
_cell.angle_alpha   90.00
_cell.angle_beta   90.00
_cell.angle_gamma   90.00
#
_symmetry.space_group_name_H-M   'P 1'
#
loop_
_entity.id
_entity.type
_entity.pdbx_description
1 polymer ?
#
loop_
_entity_poly.entity_id
_entity_poly.type
_entity_poly.pdbx_seq_one_letter_code
_entity_poly.pdbx_strand_id
1 'polypeptide(L)'
;MTVLVIAGIRMSGSAQFAVMTKKAERAEYTLCIDSGHGGNDPGKIGVAGTKEKEVNLTIALKLKKHLERQNIRVIMTRTDDRNLADANATNEKISDMKQRVAKMNSEQPDAVISIHQNSYTDSSVKGAQVFYYEGS
;
A
#
# COMPACT_ATOMS: atom_id res chain seq x y z
N MET A 1 -11.00 3.00 15.10
CA MET A 1 -11.44 3.53 16.40
C MET A 1 -12.94 3.69 16.32
N THR A 2 -13.67 2.77 16.96
CA THR A 2 -15.13 2.76 16.95
C THR A 2 -15.61 3.72 18.01
N VAL A 3 -16.26 4.81 17.62
CA VAL A 3 -16.90 5.74 18.57
C VAL A 3 -18.30 5.22 18.87
N LEU A 4 -18.50 4.75 20.09
CA LEU A 4 -19.82 4.35 20.61
C LEU A 4 -20.49 5.61 21.18
N VAL A 5 -21.50 6.15 20.53
CA VAL A 5 -22.33 7.22 21.10
C VAL A 5 -23.56 6.58 21.72
N ILE A 6 -23.63 6.57 23.07
CA ILE A 6 -24.80 6.15 23.82
C ILE A 6 -25.63 7.41 24.16
N ALA A 7 -26.72 7.62 23.46
CA ALA A 7 -27.73 8.63 23.85
C ALA A 7 -28.83 7.93 24.65
N GLY A 8 -28.89 8.18 25.96
CA GLY A 8 -29.93 7.66 26.82
C GLY A 8 -31.12 8.61 26.91
N ILE A 9 -32.30 8.19 26.46
CA ILE A 9 -33.56 8.86 26.72
C ILE A 9 -34.31 8.02 27.76
N ARG A 10 -34.60 8.59 28.94
CA ARG A 10 -35.43 7.98 29.95
C ARG A 10 -36.88 8.10 29.54
N MET A 11 -37.49 6.99 29.16
CA MET A 11 -38.95 6.85 29.14
C MET A 11 -39.31 5.58 29.91
N SER A 12 -40.30 5.69 30.78
CA SER A 12 -40.82 4.60 31.58
C SER A 12 -41.49 3.53 30.68
N GLY A 13 -40.98 2.30 30.75
CA GLY A 13 -41.50 1.16 30.01
C GLY A 13 -40.53 0.73 28.90
N SER A 14 -39.77 -0.35 29.16
CA SER A 14 -38.89 -1.08 28.24
C SER A 14 -37.93 -0.23 27.39
N ALA A 15 -36.74 -0.01 27.90
CA ALA A 15 -35.65 0.64 27.12
C ALA A 15 -35.18 -0.32 26.02
N GLN A 16 -35.55 -0.04 24.77
CA GLN A 16 -34.90 -0.65 23.61
C GLN A 16 -33.64 0.16 23.29
N PHE A 17 -32.49 -0.44 23.54
CA PHE A 17 -31.22 0.11 23.09
C PHE A 17 -31.07 -0.14 21.58
N ALA A 18 -31.29 0.89 20.76
CA ALA A 18 -30.94 0.85 19.36
C ALA A 18 -29.41 1.13 19.25
N VAL A 19 -28.64 0.09 19.06
CA VAL A 19 -27.24 0.23 18.65
C VAL A 19 -27.25 0.60 17.17
N MET A 20 -27.10 1.88 16.85
CA MET A 20 -26.85 2.30 15.48
C MET A 20 -25.41 1.92 15.12
N THR A 21 -25.21 0.72 14.62
CA THR A 21 -23.99 0.37 13.90
C THR A 21 -24.01 1.15 12.59
N LYS A 22 -23.19 2.19 12.48
CA LYS A 22 -22.94 2.82 11.20
C LYS A 22 -22.32 1.72 10.32
N LYS A 23 -23.09 1.19 9.36
CA LYS A 23 -22.59 0.24 8.37
C LYS A 23 -21.42 0.95 7.71
N ALA A 24 -20.21 0.39 7.84
CA ALA A 24 -19.05 0.94 7.15
C ALA A 24 -19.40 0.97 5.65
N GLU A 25 -19.43 2.15 5.08
CA GLU A 25 -19.60 2.30 3.63
C GLU A 25 -18.46 1.52 2.97
N ARG A 26 -18.83 0.68 2.02
CA ARG A 26 -17.82 -0.07 1.24
C ARG A 26 -16.94 0.96 0.53
N ALA A 27 -15.63 0.79 0.59
CA ALA A 27 -14.70 1.63 -0.15
C ALA A 27 -15.09 1.62 -1.64
N GLU A 28 -15.23 2.80 -2.22
CA GLU A 28 -15.62 2.97 -3.62
C GLU A 28 -14.48 2.58 -4.56
N TYR A 29 -13.24 2.87 -4.15
CA TYR A 29 -12.04 2.61 -4.92
C TYR A 29 -11.08 1.67 -4.20
N THR A 30 -10.39 0.85 -5.00
CA THR A 30 -9.33 -0.05 -4.54
C THR A 30 -8.03 0.33 -5.23
N LEU A 31 -7.01 0.68 -4.47
CA LEU A 31 -5.67 0.97 -4.97
C LEU A 31 -4.69 -0.12 -4.55
N CYS A 32 -3.84 -0.55 -5.48
CA CYS A 32 -2.70 -1.39 -5.17
C CYS A 32 -1.44 -0.52 -5.04
N ILE A 33 -0.73 -0.63 -3.93
CA ILE A 33 0.58 0.00 -3.74
C ILE A 33 1.65 -1.08 -3.87
N ASP A 34 2.49 -0.93 -4.88
CA ASP A 34 3.67 -1.74 -5.07
C ASP A 34 4.88 -1.04 -4.46
N SER A 35 5.42 -1.60 -3.39
CA SER A 35 6.66 -1.11 -2.77
C SER A 35 7.85 -1.84 -3.40
N GLY A 36 8.54 -1.19 -4.32
CA GLY A 36 9.64 -1.77 -5.08
C GLY A 36 10.75 -2.40 -4.22
N HIS A 37 11.40 -3.43 -4.76
CA HIS A 37 12.45 -4.21 -4.09
C HIS A 37 11.97 -4.95 -2.82
N GLY A 38 12.89 -5.50 -2.03
CA GLY A 38 12.60 -6.21 -0.78
C GLY A 38 13.42 -7.49 -0.63
N GLY A 39 13.51 -8.01 0.58
CA GLY A 39 14.32 -9.20 0.88
C GLY A 39 15.77 -9.00 0.49
N ASN A 40 16.31 -9.90 -0.36
CA ASN A 40 17.69 -9.86 -0.84
C ASN A 40 17.98 -8.73 -1.85
N ASP A 41 16.94 -8.15 -2.48
CA ASP A 41 17.11 -7.02 -3.40
C ASP A 41 17.02 -5.68 -2.64
N PRO A 42 18.14 -5.01 -2.37
CA PRO A 42 18.15 -3.72 -1.66
C PRO A 42 17.65 -2.56 -2.54
N GLY A 43 17.54 -2.75 -3.85
CA GLY A 43 17.43 -1.65 -4.81
C GLY A 43 18.73 -0.83 -4.86
N LYS A 44 18.63 0.46 -5.14
CA LYS A 44 19.75 1.39 -5.07
C LYS A 44 20.17 1.61 -3.62
N ILE A 45 21.49 1.63 -3.40
CA ILE A 45 22.08 1.99 -2.11
C ILE A 45 22.57 3.43 -2.21
N GLY A 46 22.03 4.30 -1.36
CA GLY A 46 22.41 5.71 -1.27
C GLY A 46 23.81 5.89 -0.68
N VAL A 47 24.35 7.09 -0.79
CA VAL A 47 25.70 7.45 -0.33
C VAL A 47 25.89 7.18 1.19
N ALA A 48 24.84 7.34 1.98
CA ALA A 48 24.84 7.07 3.43
C ALA A 48 24.48 5.61 3.79
N GLY A 49 24.45 4.70 2.82
CA GLY A 49 24.09 3.29 3.03
C GLY A 49 22.59 3.01 3.11
N THR A 50 21.74 4.02 2.95
CA THR A 50 20.28 3.84 2.94
C THR A 50 19.85 2.99 1.74
N LYS A 51 19.06 1.96 1.99
CA LYS A 51 18.60 1.05 0.93
C LYS A 51 17.26 1.53 0.37
N GLU A 52 17.11 1.51 -0.95
CA GLU A 52 15.88 1.91 -1.64
C GLU A 52 14.65 1.15 -1.14
N LYS A 53 14.77 -0.16 -0.92
CA LYS A 53 13.67 -1.01 -0.41
C LYS A 53 13.06 -0.51 0.91
N GLU A 54 13.88 0.07 1.80
CA GLU A 54 13.45 0.57 3.11
C GLU A 54 12.70 1.90 2.95
N VAL A 55 13.18 2.76 2.08
CA VAL A 55 12.53 4.04 1.75
C VAL A 55 11.19 3.80 1.07
N ASN A 56 11.17 2.92 0.05
CA ASN A 56 9.95 2.55 -0.67
C ASN A 56 8.88 2.01 0.27
N LEU A 57 9.25 1.08 1.17
CA LEU A 57 8.31 0.51 2.14
C LEU A 57 7.78 1.57 3.11
N THR A 58 8.66 2.45 3.59
CA THR A 58 8.26 3.53 4.50
C THR A 58 7.25 4.47 3.86
N ILE A 59 7.47 4.86 2.60
CA ILE A 59 6.56 5.71 1.84
C ILE A 59 5.25 4.98 1.60
N ALA A 60 5.30 3.71 1.16
CA ALA A 60 4.14 2.88 0.87
C ALA A 60 3.22 2.73 2.09
N LEU A 61 3.77 2.44 3.26
CA LEU A 61 3.00 2.31 4.50
C LEU A 61 2.36 3.63 4.95
N LYS A 62 3.05 4.76 4.76
CA LYS A 62 2.47 6.08 5.04
C LYS A 62 1.35 6.41 4.07
N LEU A 63 1.54 6.14 2.78
CA LEU A 63 0.53 6.35 1.75
C LEU A 63 -0.71 5.49 2.01
N LYS A 64 -0.53 4.19 2.31
CA LYS A 64 -1.62 3.29 2.71
C LYS A 64 -2.46 3.92 3.81
N LYS A 65 -1.84 4.32 4.92
CA LYS A 65 -2.53 4.93 6.06
C LYS A 65 -3.29 6.21 5.69
N HIS A 66 -2.75 7.00 4.76
CA HIS A 66 -3.38 8.22 4.28
C HIS A 66 -4.63 7.92 3.46
N LEU A 67 -4.54 6.97 2.51
CA LEU A 67 -5.63 6.58 1.63
C LEU A 67 -6.79 5.89 2.39
N GLU A 68 -6.46 4.99 3.33
CA GLU A 68 -7.48 4.31 4.14
C GLU A 68 -8.30 5.28 5.00
N ARG A 69 -7.73 6.40 5.43
CA ARG A 69 -8.47 7.47 6.12
C ARG A 69 -9.48 8.18 5.21
N GLN A 70 -9.30 8.10 3.91
CA GLN A 70 -10.18 8.66 2.88
C GLN A 70 -11.16 7.61 2.34
N ASN A 71 -11.35 6.49 3.05
CA ASN A 71 -12.23 5.40 2.67
C ASN A 71 -11.82 4.72 1.33
N ILE A 72 -10.53 4.72 0.99
CA ILE A 72 -9.98 3.99 -0.14
C ILE A 72 -9.43 2.65 0.36
N ARG A 73 -9.85 1.56 -0.28
CA ARG A 73 -9.30 0.24 0.00
C ARG A 73 -7.88 0.16 -0.55
N VAL A 74 -6.91 -0.26 0.28
CA VAL A 74 -5.52 -0.37 -0.15
C VAL A 74 -5.02 -1.81 -0.04
N ILE A 75 -4.51 -2.30 -1.14
CA ILE A 75 -3.78 -3.57 -1.27
C ILE A 75 -2.30 -3.23 -1.38
N MET A 76 -1.42 -4.06 -0.81
CA MET A 76 0.02 -3.87 -0.94
C MET A 76 0.67 -5.14 -1.48
N THR A 77 1.69 -5.01 -2.32
CA THR A 77 2.50 -6.15 -2.77
C THR A 77 3.27 -6.74 -1.60
N ARG A 78 3.85 -5.91 -0.73
CA ARG A 78 4.50 -6.32 0.52
C ARG A 78 4.25 -5.29 1.63
N THR A 79 4.28 -5.74 2.87
CA THR A 79 4.09 -4.92 4.08
C THR A 79 5.28 -4.96 5.03
N ASP A 80 6.30 -5.72 4.67
CA ASP A 80 7.55 -5.91 5.42
C ASP A 80 8.75 -6.06 4.46
N ASP A 81 9.93 -6.35 4.99
CA ASP A 81 11.15 -6.54 4.19
C ASP A 81 11.24 -7.96 3.62
N ARG A 82 10.27 -8.33 2.78
CA ARG A 82 10.31 -9.56 1.97
C ARG A 82 10.26 -9.21 0.48
N ASN A 83 10.69 -10.12 -0.37
CA ASN A 83 10.29 -10.18 -1.77
C ASN A 83 9.16 -11.21 -1.93
N LEU A 84 8.62 -11.33 -3.13
CA LEU A 84 7.56 -12.29 -3.45
C LEU A 84 8.05 -13.46 -4.28
N ALA A 85 9.36 -13.59 -4.48
CA ALA A 85 9.94 -14.64 -5.30
C ALA A 85 9.63 -16.04 -4.73
N ASP A 86 9.45 -17.00 -5.62
CA ASP A 86 9.33 -18.40 -5.23
C ASP A 86 10.62 -18.88 -4.57
N ALA A 87 10.52 -19.69 -3.52
CA ALA A 87 11.64 -20.13 -2.70
C ALA A 87 12.75 -20.87 -3.50
N ASN A 88 12.39 -21.51 -4.62
CA ASN A 88 13.29 -22.26 -5.47
C ASN A 88 13.54 -21.59 -6.83
N ALA A 89 13.29 -20.28 -6.94
CA ALA A 89 13.47 -19.58 -8.19
C ALA A 89 14.94 -19.52 -8.60
N THR A 90 15.25 -19.94 -9.81
CA THR A 90 16.61 -19.82 -10.39
C THR A 90 17.02 -18.35 -10.56
N ASN A 91 16.06 -17.48 -10.79
CA ASN A 91 16.25 -16.02 -10.84
C ASN A 91 15.22 -15.36 -9.92
N GLU A 92 15.66 -15.04 -8.72
CA GLU A 92 14.84 -14.47 -7.66
C GLU A 92 14.18 -13.14 -8.11
N LYS A 93 14.94 -12.27 -8.79
CA LYS A 93 14.43 -10.97 -9.25
C LYS A 93 13.32 -11.11 -10.29
N ILE A 94 13.49 -12.01 -11.25
CA ILE A 94 12.44 -12.27 -12.27
C ILE A 94 11.22 -12.90 -11.61
N SER A 95 11.42 -13.82 -10.68
CA SER A 95 10.32 -14.45 -9.94
C SER A 95 9.55 -13.41 -9.12
N ASP A 96 10.24 -12.55 -8.36
CA ASP A 96 9.62 -11.47 -7.59
C ASP A 96 8.75 -10.56 -8.47
N MET A 97 9.29 -10.11 -9.61
CA MET A 97 8.53 -9.28 -10.56
C MET A 97 7.27 -9.98 -11.08
N LYS A 98 7.36 -11.27 -11.44
CA LYS A 98 6.20 -12.06 -11.90
C LYS A 98 5.14 -12.18 -10.80
N GLN A 99 5.55 -12.47 -9.57
CA GLN A 99 4.63 -12.63 -8.45
C GLN A 99 3.96 -11.29 -8.06
N ARG A 100 4.67 -10.16 -8.17
CA ARG A 100 4.07 -8.83 -8.00
C ARG A 100 2.97 -8.58 -9.02
N VAL A 101 3.28 -8.81 -10.30
CA VAL A 101 2.29 -8.65 -11.39
C VAL A 101 1.10 -9.59 -11.19
N ALA A 102 1.34 -10.86 -10.86
CA ALA A 102 0.28 -11.82 -10.58
C ALA A 102 -0.62 -11.36 -9.43
N LYS A 103 -0.04 -10.88 -8.34
CA LYS A 103 -0.78 -10.36 -7.19
C LYS A 103 -1.61 -9.13 -7.56
N MET A 104 -1.03 -8.16 -8.26
CA MET A 104 -1.74 -6.97 -8.72
C MET A 104 -2.93 -7.34 -9.61
N ASN A 105 -2.73 -8.25 -10.58
CA ASN A 105 -3.79 -8.67 -11.49
C ASN A 105 -4.91 -9.47 -10.78
N SER A 106 -4.57 -10.33 -9.82
CA SER A 106 -5.57 -11.14 -9.10
C SER A 106 -6.49 -10.31 -8.21
N GLU A 107 -6.02 -9.19 -7.72
CA GLU A 107 -6.78 -8.31 -6.83
C GLU A 107 -7.66 -7.29 -7.59
N GLN A 108 -7.46 -7.16 -8.90
CA GLN A 108 -8.23 -6.26 -9.78
C GLN A 108 -8.43 -4.85 -9.19
N PRO A 109 -7.37 -4.14 -8.80
CA PRO A 109 -7.50 -2.78 -8.29
C PRO A 109 -7.89 -1.80 -9.40
N ASP A 110 -8.54 -0.68 -9.03
CA ASP A 110 -8.86 0.40 -9.96
C ASP A 110 -7.61 1.13 -10.45
N ALA A 111 -6.54 1.16 -9.63
CA ALA A 111 -5.25 1.69 -10.02
C ALA A 111 -4.10 1.03 -9.24
N VAL A 112 -2.90 1.10 -9.81
CA VAL A 112 -1.65 0.63 -9.20
C VAL A 112 -0.68 1.79 -9.08
N ILE A 113 -0.06 1.93 -7.91
CA ILE A 113 1.01 2.91 -7.63
C ILE A 113 2.26 2.14 -7.26
N SER A 114 3.27 2.12 -8.13
CA SER A 114 4.58 1.56 -7.83
C SER A 114 5.54 2.64 -7.34
N ILE A 115 6.22 2.36 -6.23
CA ILE A 115 7.10 3.31 -5.54
C ILE A 115 8.54 2.83 -5.63
N HIS A 116 9.36 3.66 -6.25
CA HIS A 116 10.79 3.47 -6.44
C HIS A 116 11.58 4.75 -6.14
N GLN A 117 12.87 4.64 -5.92
CA GLN A 117 13.80 5.77 -5.86
C GLN A 117 14.68 5.75 -7.11
N ASN A 118 14.53 6.78 -7.95
CA ASN A 118 15.42 6.91 -9.09
C ASN A 118 16.83 7.31 -8.63
N SER A 119 17.81 6.87 -9.38
CA SER A 119 19.22 7.22 -9.18
C SER A 119 19.77 7.84 -10.44
N TYR A 120 20.42 8.99 -10.29
CA TYR A 120 21.06 9.69 -11.39
C TYR A 120 22.48 10.08 -11.00
N THR A 121 23.38 10.18 -11.99
CA THR A 121 24.79 10.51 -11.76
C THR A 121 25.00 12.01 -11.53
N ASP A 122 24.11 12.85 -12.09
CA ASP A 122 24.15 14.31 -11.91
C ASP A 122 23.35 14.69 -10.65
N SER A 123 24.03 15.24 -9.66
CA SER A 123 23.44 15.65 -8.39
C SER A 123 22.44 16.84 -8.49
N SER A 124 22.41 17.53 -9.62
CA SER A 124 21.41 18.57 -9.88
C SER A 124 20.02 18.00 -10.18
N VAL A 125 19.93 16.75 -10.66
CA VAL A 125 18.69 16.03 -10.91
C VAL A 125 18.09 15.56 -9.60
N LYS A 126 16.96 16.19 -9.23
CA LYS A 126 16.25 15.89 -7.97
C LYS A 126 14.77 16.21 -8.13
N GLY A 127 13.97 15.64 -7.23
CA GLY A 127 12.51 15.84 -7.18
C GLY A 127 11.74 14.58 -7.53
N ALA A 128 10.43 14.64 -7.33
CA ALA A 128 9.52 13.55 -7.66
C ALA A 128 9.30 13.47 -9.18
N GLN A 129 9.29 12.24 -9.70
CA GLN A 129 8.93 11.93 -11.08
C GLN A 129 7.75 10.98 -11.07
N VAL A 130 6.79 11.18 -11.95
CA VAL A 130 5.63 10.31 -12.13
C VAL A 130 5.64 9.81 -13.57
N PHE A 131 5.58 8.49 -13.73
CA PHE A 131 5.44 7.82 -15.01
C PHE A 131 4.06 7.16 -15.06
N TYR A 132 3.38 7.28 -16.15
CA TYR A 132 2.10 6.60 -16.39
C TYR A 132 2.09 5.98 -17.78
N TYR A 133 1.29 4.94 -17.94
CA TYR A 133 1.08 4.30 -19.23
C TYR A 133 -0.13 4.93 -19.91
N GLU A 134 0.07 5.46 -21.11
CA GLU A 134 -0.99 6.05 -21.91
C GLU A 134 -1.85 4.93 -22.50
N GLY A 135 -3.12 4.87 -22.12
CA GLY A 135 -4.07 3.84 -22.57
C GLY A 135 -4.40 2.74 -21.55
N SER A 136 -4.03 2.95 -20.27
CA SER A 136 -4.49 2.11 -19.15
C SER A 136 -5.77 2.64 -18.52
#